data_74e6a40cd610e224e50a5fe8322b0350
#
_entry.id   74e6a40cd610e224e50a5fe8322b0350
#
_cell.length_a   1.000
_cell.length_b   1.000
_cell.length_c   1.000
_cell.angle_alpha   90.00
_cell.angle_beta   90.00
_cell.angle_gamma   90.00
#
_symmetry.space_group_name_H-M   'P 1'
#
loop_
_entity.id
_entity.type
_entity.pdbx_description
1 polymer ?
#
loop_
_entity_poly.entity_id
_entity_poly.type
_entity_poly.pdbx_seq_one_letter_code
_entity_poly.pdbx_strand_id
1 'polypeptide(L)'
;MASNRHLGRIVALQTLYEMDFRREAGDDSFDLGLVLKRNVARYESTVDDVFFIEELVKGVAKHEKALDDELRPLAPEWPLEQIARMDRVVLRMGLYELHHEPDVPPKVVINEAVELAKAFGGDNSSKFINGVLGTALKNKEGNGVKATEEKALSEVKPVKKVSAKKVAAKKPTKSSTKKAA
;
A
#
# COMPACT_ATOMS: atom_id res chain seq x y z
N MET A 1 18.39 2.41 19.78
CA MET A 1 19.05 2.82 18.53
C MET A 1 18.02 2.70 17.41
N ALA A 2 17.81 3.76 16.62
CA ALA A 2 17.05 3.64 15.40
C ALA A 2 17.72 2.56 14.53
N SER A 3 16.92 1.68 13.91
CA SER A 3 17.49 0.64 13.06
C SER A 3 18.24 1.30 11.90
N ASN A 4 19.32 0.68 11.40
CA ASN A 4 20.06 1.17 10.24
C ASN A 4 19.16 1.48 9.04
N ARG A 5 18.08 0.70 8.85
CA ARG A 5 17.08 0.93 7.82
C ARG A 5 16.21 2.17 8.07
N HIS A 6 15.98 2.55 9.34
CA HIS A 6 15.27 3.81 9.63
C HIS A 6 16.06 5.02 9.14
N LEU A 7 17.37 5.06 9.44
CA LEU A 7 18.24 6.11 8.93
C LEU A 7 18.35 6.07 7.39
N GLY A 8 18.40 4.89 6.81
CA GLY A 8 18.36 4.71 5.36
C GLY A 8 17.10 5.33 4.73
N ARG A 9 15.92 5.17 5.35
CA ARG A 9 14.68 5.82 4.91
C ARG A 9 14.75 7.33 5.03
N ILE A 10 15.40 7.88 6.06
CA ILE A 10 15.60 9.33 6.19
C ILE A 10 16.44 9.86 5.02
N VAL A 11 17.52 9.17 4.66
CA VAL A 11 18.37 9.56 3.52
C VAL A 11 17.60 9.46 2.20
N ALA A 12 16.82 8.40 2.02
CA ALA A 12 15.96 8.23 0.86
C ALA A 12 14.90 9.35 0.77
N LEU A 13 14.23 9.67 1.89
CA LEU A 13 13.26 10.76 1.98
C LEU A 13 13.86 12.10 1.58
N GLN A 14 15.04 12.45 2.10
CA GLN A 14 15.74 13.67 1.75
C GLN A 14 16.04 13.75 0.26
N THR A 15 16.49 12.65 -0.33
CA THR A 15 16.84 12.57 -1.75
C THR A 15 15.61 12.72 -2.65
N LEU A 16 14.53 12.00 -2.34
CA LEU A 16 13.27 12.05 -3.09
C LEU A 16 12.55 13.40 -2.92
N TYR A 17 12.61 13.99 -1.74
CA TYR A 17 12.06 15.32 -1.50
C TYR A 17 12.78 16.38 -2.35
N GLU A 18 14.13 16.33 -2.40
CA GLU A 18 14.90 17.24 -3.23
C GLU A 18 14.59 17.03 -4.73
N MET A 19 14.43 15.78 -5.18
CA MET A 19 14.01 15.46 -6.54
C MET A 19 12.67 16.13 -6.89
N ASP A 20 11.67 15.91 -6.03
CA ASP A 20 10.31 16.43 -6.25
C ASP A 20 10.30 17.97 -6.25
N PHE A 21 11.06 18.57 -5.34
CA PHE A 21 11.19 20.03 -5.24
C PHE A 21 11.83 20.64 -6.48
N ARG A 22 12.95 20.08 -6.95
CA ARG A 22 13.68 20.63 -8.10
C ARG A 22 12.91 20.44 -9.39
N ARG A 23 12.23 19.31 -9.57
CA ARG A 23 11.37 19.06 -10.74
C ARG A 23 10.21 20.06 -10.80
N GLU A 24 9.52 20.31 -9.68
CA GLU A 24 8.47 21.32 -9.64
C GLU A 24 8.99 22.75 -9.88
N ALA A 25 10.24 23.02 -9.50
CA ALA A 25 10.91 24.30 -9.78
C ALA A 25 11.42 24.44 -11.24
N GLY A 26 11.28 23.39 -12.07
CA GLY A 26 11.76 23.40 -13.45
C GLY A 26 13.28 23.33 -13.57
N ASP A 27 13.96 22.70 -12.62
CA ASP A 27 15.42 22.53 -12.65
C ASP A 27 15.83 21.37 -13.55
N ASP A 28 16.11 21.67 -14.80
CA ASP A 28 16.56 20.70 -15.81
C ASP A 28 17.99 20.17 -15.54
N SER A 29 18.74 20.80 -14.64
CA SER A 29 20.10 20.38 -14.27
C SER A 29 20.13 19.30 -13.19
N PHE A 30 18.96 18.90 -12.65
CA PHE A 30 18.86 17.92 -11.60
C PHE A 30 19.29 16.52 -12.03
N ASP A 31 20.26 15.95 -11.32
CA ASP A 31 20.72 14.57 -11.47
C ASP A 31 20.47 13.79 -10.18
N LEU A 32 19.53 12.83 -10.24
CA LEU A 32 19.17 12.01 -9.08
C LEU A 32 20.36 11.20 -8.56
N GLY A 33 21.20 10.66 -9.45
CA GLY A 33 22.35 9.85 -9.07
C GLY A 33 23.39 10.65 -8.29
N LEU A 34 23.68 11.88 -8.73
CA LEU A 34 24.60 12.77 -8.03
C LEU A 34 24.06 13.21 -6.67
N VAL A 35 22.78 13.52 -6.58
CA VAL A 35 22.14 13.91 -5.31
C VAL A 35 22.11 12.74 -4.34
N LEU A 36 21.74 11.55 -4.79
CA LEU A 36 21.76 10.33 -4.00
C LEU A 36 23.16 10.05 -3.45
N LYS A 37 24.18 10.03 -4.31
CA LYS A 37 25.58 9.82 -3.91
C LYS A 37 26.03 10.83 -2.85
N ARG A 38 25.72 12.12 -3.06
CA ARG A 38 26.04 13.18 -2.10
C ARG A 38 25.34 12.96 -0.75
N ASN A 39 24.07 12.60 -0.74
CA ASN A 39 23.29 12.40 0.49
C ASN A 39 23.76 11.14 1.23
N VAL A 40 24.05 10.04 0.54
CA VAL A 40 24.62 8.83 1.14
C VAL A 40 25.98 9.12 1.79
N ALA A 41 26.87 9.84 1.07
CA ALA A 41 28.22 10.16 1.60
C ALA A 41 28.19 10.96 2.92
N ARG A 42 27.15 11.74 3.19
CA ARG A 42 26.98 12.46 4.46
C ARG A 42 26.77 11.54 5.67
N TYR A 43 26.27 10.34 5.44
CA TYR A 43 25.91 9.37 6.48
C TYR A 43 26.74 8.08 6.39
N GLU A 44 27.83 8.07 5.59
CA GLU A 44 28.67 6.89 5.32
C GLU A 44 29.17 6.20 6.59
N SER A 45 29.46 6.97 7.66
CA SER A 45 29.89 6.41 8.94
C SER A 45 28.78 5.81 9.81
N THR A 46 27.50 6.00 9.41
CA THR A 46 26.33 5.66 10.25
C THR A 46 25.36 4.72 9.55
N VAL A 47 25.41 4.64 8.23
CA VAL A 47 24.53 3.80 7.41
C VAL A 47 25.33 2.62 6.86
N ASP A 48 24.94 1.41 7.22
CA ASP A 48 25.60 0.18 6.77
C ASP A 48 24.96 -0.37 5.48
N ASP A 49 23.66 -0.10 5.24
CA ASP A 49 22.90 -0.63 4.10
C ASP A 49 22.66 0.44 3.04
N VAL A 50 23.71 0.80 2.31
CA VAL A 50 23.63 1.74 1.18
C VAL A 50 22.79 1.19 0.04
N PHE A 51 22.85 -0.14 -0.18
CA PHE A 51 22.08 -0.79 -1.23
C PHE A 51 20.57 -0.60 -1.04
N PHE A 52 20.07 -0.74 0.19
CA PHE A 52 18.67 -0.49 0.52
C PHE A 52 18.26 0.95 0.14
N ILE A 53 19.09 1.95 0.45
CA ILE A 53 18.79 3.35 0.11
C ILE A 53 18.70 3.55 -1.40
N GLU A 54 19.65 2.98 -2.13
CA GLU A 54 19.69 3.10 -3.59
C GLU A 54 18.48 2.45 -4.25
N GLU A 55 18.12 1.23 -3.84
CA GLU A 55 16.96 0.52 -4.37
C GLU A 55 15.66 1.27 -4.05
N LEU A 56 15.49 1.77 -2.82
CA LEU A 56 14.32 2.54 -2.44
C LEU A 56 14.18 3.81 -3.26
N VAL A 57 15.25 4.61 -3.39
CA VAL A 57 15.22 5.88 -4.14
C VAL A 57 14.98 5.64 -5.63
N LYS A 58 15.74 4.75 -6.25
CA LYS A 58 15.62 4.43 -7.68
C LYS A 58 14.25 3.79 -7.99
N GLY A 59 13.80 2.91 -7.10
CA GLY A 59 12.52 2.24 -7.23
C GLY A 59 11.35 3.19 -7.16
N VAL A 60 11.30 4.08 -6.16
CA VAL A 60 10.24 5.10 -6.03
C VAL A 60 10.26 6.04 -7.24
N ALA A 61 11.42 6.54 -7.65
CA ALA A 61 11.54 7.44 -8.79
C ALA A 61 11.08 6.78 -10.10
N LYS A 62 11.40 5.51 -10.31
CA LYS A 62 11.00 4.74 -11.49
C LYS A 62 9.49 4.48 -11.54
N HIS A 63 8.87 4.22 -10.40
CA HIS A 63 7.47 3.85 -10.31
C HIS A 63 6.56 5.01 -9.88
N GLU A 64 7.07 6.24 -9.86
CA GLU A 64 6.38 7.43 -9.35
C GLU A 64 4.96 7.55 -9.88
N LYS A 65 4.78 7.47 -11.22
CA LYS A 65 3.45 7.56 -11.84
C LYS A 65 2.50 6.46 -11.37
N ALA A 66 2.95 5.22 -11.28
CA ALA A 66 2.12 4.10 -10.84
C ALA A 66 1.73 4.24 -9.37
N LEU A 67 2.66 4.69 -8.52
CA LEU A 67 2.40 4.98 -7.12
C LEU A 67 1.39 6.12 -6.95
N ASP A 68 1.50 7.18 -7.75
CA ASP A 68 0.55 8.29 -7.76
C ASP A 68 -0.86 7.86 -8.22
N ASP A 69 -0.95 7.03 -9.26
CA ASP A 69 -2.21 6.49 -9.76
C ASP A 69 -2.88 5.60 -8.69
N GLU A 70 -2.11 4.88 -7.88
CA GLU A 70 -2.62 4.10 -6.74
C GLU A 70 -3.02 4.99 -5.55
N LEU A 71 -2.30 6.07 -5.27
CA LEU A 71 -2.61 7.00 -4.19
C LEU A 71 -3.93 7.74 -4.40
N ARG A 72 -4.29 8.11 -5.63
CA ARG A 72 -5.50 8.88 -5.93
C ARG A 72 -6.78 8.28 -5.34
N PRO A 73 -7.12 6.99 -5.53
CA PRO A 73 -8.29 6.38 -4.93
C PRO A 73 -8.18 6.13 -3.42
N LEU A 74 -6.97 6.13 -2.84
CA LEU A 74 -6.75 5.93 -1.41
C LEU A 74 -6.98 7.20 -0.59
N ALA A 75 -6.88 8.38 -1.21
CA ALA A 75 -7.11 9.68 -0.59
C ALA A 75 -8.09 10.53 -1.43
N PRO A 76 -9.34 10.10 -1.64
CA PRO A 76 -10.26 10.72 -2.60
C PRO A 76 -10.66 12.15 -2.25
N GLU A 77 -10.56 12.53 -0.97
CA GLU A 77 -10.88 13.89 -0.50
C GLU A 77 -9.72 14.89 -0.75
N TRP A 78 -8.54 14.40 -1.08
CA TRP A 78 -7.33 15.20 -1.25
C TRP A 78 -6.72 14.95 -2.63
N PRO A 79 -6.89 15.87 -3.60
CA PRO A 79 -6.13 15.81 -4.84
C PRO A 79 -4.63 15.68 -4.56
N LEU A 80 -3.94 14.83 -5.29
CA LEU A 80 -2.53 14.50 -5.04
C LEU A 80 -1.64 15.76 -5.03
N GLU A 81 -2.01 16.74 -5.84
CA GLU A 81 -1.34 18.03 -5.98
C GLU A 81 -1.51 18.94 -4.75
N GLN A 82 -2.53 18.67 -3.92
CA GLN A 82 -2.81 19.40 -2.67
C GLN A 82 -2.21 18.71 -1.44
N ILE A 83 -1.77 17.46 -1.57
CA ILE A 83 -1.06 16.77 -0.50
C ILE A 83 0.30 17.42 -0.32
N ALA A 84 0.65 17.77 0.92
CA ALA A 84 1.96 18.32 1.26
C ALA A 84 3.07 17.46 0.66
N ARG A 85 4.10 18.08 0.05
CA ARG A 85 5.18 17.34 -0.63
C ARG A 85 5.81 16.28 0.28
N MET A 86 6.05 16.60 1.54
CA MET A 86 6.61 15.65 2.49
C MET A 86 5.74 14.41 2.63
N ASP A 87 4.44 14.58 2.82
CA ASP A 87 3.50 13.48 2.97
C ASP A 87 3.39 12.65 1.69
N ARG A 88 3.37 13.31 0.52
CA ARG A 88 3.35 12.64 -0.79
C ARG A 88 4.57 11.76 -0.99
N VAL A 89 5.76 12.25 -0.66
CA VAL A 89 7.00 11.45 -0.76
C VAL A 89 6.99 10.28 0.21
N VAL A 90 6.59 10.49 1.47
CA VAL A 90 6.47 9.40 2.45
C VAL A 90 5.45 8.35 2.01
N LEU A 91 4.31 8.76 1.45
CA LEU A 91 3.31 7.83 0.91
C LEU A 91 3.86 7.01 -0.26
N ARG A 92 4.56 7.63 -1.20
CA ARG A 92 5.21 6.92 -2.32
C ARG A 92 6.22 5.89 -1.81
N MET A 93 7.06 6.26 -0.84
CA MET A 93 8.02 5.34 -0.21
C MET A 93 7.31 4.15 0.46
N GLY A 94 6.29 4.42 1.28
CA GLY A 94 5.53 3.39 1.98
C GLY A 94 4.83 2.42 1.02
N LEU A 95 4.18 2.93 -0.03
CA LEU A 95 3.57 2.07 -1.07
C LEU A 95 4.61 1.23 -1.80
N TYR A 96 5.73 1.85 -2.19
CA TYR A 96 6.81 1.12 -2.84
C TYR A 96 7.30 -0.05 -1.98
N GLU A 97 7.60 0.18 -0.71
CA GLU A 97 8.03 -0.87 0.21
C GLU A 97 6.94 -1.95 0.42
N LEU A 98 5.66 -1.57 0.55
CA LEU A 98 4.57 -2.53 0.65
C LEU A 98 4.47 -3.48 -0.56
N HIS A 99 4.89 -3.04 -1.74
CA HIS A 99 4.81 -3.84 -2.96
C HIS A 99 6.09 -4.60 -3.28
N HIS A 100 7.26 -4.03 -2.97
CA HIS A 100 8.55 -4.51 -3.47
C HIS A 100 9.47 -5.08 -2.39
N GLU A 101 9.13 -4.91 -1.10
CA GLU A 101 9.91 -5.42 0.03
C GLU A 101 9.16 -6.53 0.79
N PRO A 102 9.02 -7.74 0.22
CA PRO A 102 8.23 -8.82 0.81
C PRO A 102 8.79 -9.31 2.15
N ASP A 103 10.09 -9.13 2.39
CA ASP A 103 10.77 -9.54 3.61
C ASP A 103 10.51 -8.57 4.79
N VAL A 104 9.96 -7.39 4.52
CA VAL A 104 9.60 -6.43 5.57
C VAL A 104 8.11 -6.58 5.89
N PRO A 105 7.74 -6.89 7.13
CA PRO A 105 6.34 -7.00 7.51
C PRO A 105 5.58 -5.70 7.21
N PRO A 106 4.39 -5.75 6.57
CA PRO A 106 3.65 -4.54 6.17
C PRO A 106 3.39 -3.55 7.32
N LYS A 107 3.15 -4.06 8.53
CA LYS A 107 2.98 -3.21 9.72
C LYS A 107 4.25 -2.44 10.08
N VAL A 108 5.42 -3.00 9.82
CA VAL A 108 6.70 -2.32 10.05
C VAL A 108 6.86 -1.20 9.03
N VAL A 109 6.56 -1.44 7.75
CA VAL A 109 6.58 -0.42 6.69
C VAL A 109 5.70 0.77 7.07
N ILE A 110 4.44 0.51 7.49
CA ILE A 110 3.50 1.57 7.88
C ILE A 110 4.01 2.33 9.11
N ASN A 111 4.52 1.63 10.12
CA ASN A 111 5.06 2.28 11.32
C ASN A 111 6.27 3.18 10.99
N GLU A 112 7.18 2.74 10.13
CA GLU A 112 8.33 3.53 9.69
C GLU A 112 7.87 4.78 8.93
N ALA A 113 6.89 4.67 8.03
CA ALA A 113 6.31 5.81 7.33
C ALA A 113 5.65 6.81 8.31
N VAL A 114 4.95 6.31 9.32
CA VAL A 114 4.35 7.15 10.39
C VAL A 114 5.42 7.87 11.20
N GLU A 115 6.52 7.21 11.54
CA GLU A 115 7.64 7.86 12.26
C GLU A 115 8.31 8.94 11.41
N LEU A 116 8.52 8.71 10.10
CA LEU A 116 8.99 9.74 9.18
C LEU A 116 8.03 10.94 9.13
N ALA A 117 6.72 10.68 9.06
CA ALA A 117 5.71 11.73 9.06
C ALA A 117 5.66 12.53 10.37
N LYS A 118 5.91 11.90 11.52
CA LYS A 118 6.04 12.60 12.82
C LYS A 118 7.28 13.47 12.87
N ALA A 119 8.38 13.01 12.29
CA ALA A 119 9.66 13.72 12.35
C ALA A 119 9.74 14.90 11.36
N PHE A 120 9.11 14.77 10.20
CA PHE A 120 9.31 15.69 9.07
C PHE A 120 8.04 16.30 8.51
N GLY A 121 6.86 15.76 8.85
CA GLY A 121 5.56 16.23 8.38
C GLY A 121 4.93 17.28 9.30
N GLY A 122 3.69 17.64 9.00
CA GLY A 122 2.86 18.52 9.84
C GLY A 122 2.11 17.76 10.94
N ASP A 123 1.36 18.48 11.75
CA ASP A 123 0.67 17.97 12.95
C ASP A 123 -0.26 16.77 12.68
N ASN A 124 -0.87 16.72 11.51
CA ASN A 124 -1.79 15.63 11.12
C ASN A 124 -1.18 14.60 10.17
N SER A 125 0.05 14.81 9.70
CA SER A 125 0.71 13.95 8.70
C SER A 125 0.75 12.49 9.13
N SER A 126 1.10 12.19 10.37
CA SER A 126 1.20 10.82 10.87
C SER A 126 -0.13 10.07 10.83
N LYS A 127 -1.25 10.74 11.15
CA LYS A 127 -2.59 10.16 11.08
C LYS A 127 -3.02 9.94 9.64
N PHE A 128 -2.75 10.90 8.77
CA PHE A 128 -3.04 10.82 7.34
C PHE A 128 -2.29 9.67 6.67
N ILE A 129 -0.96 9.59 6.87
CA ILE A 129 -0.11 8.52 6.34
C ILE A 129 -0.60 7.14 6.81
N ASN A 130 -0.88 7.00 8.12
CA ASN A 130 -1.39 5.74 8.68
C ASN A 130 -2.72 5.33 8.04
N GLY A 131 -3.64 6.26 7.83
CA GLY A 131 -4.94 6.00 7.20
C GLY A 131 -4.82 5.53 5.75
N VAL A 132 -4.03 6.24 4.95
CA VAL A 132 -3.83 5.94 3.53
C VAL A 132 -3.12 4.60 3.34
N LEU A 133 -1.97 4.38 3.99
CA LEU A 133 -1.22 3.13 3.87
C LEU A 133 -1.96 1.93 4.49
N GLY A 134 -2.71 2.16 5.57
CA GLY A 134 -3.57 1.13 6.16
C GLY A 134 -4.69 0.68 5.21
N THR A 135 -5.26 1.61 4.43
CA THR A 135 -6.25 1.29 3.39
C THR A 135 -5.61 0.56 2.22
N ALA A 136 -4.42 0.97 1.77
CA ALA A 136 -3.65 0.28 0.75
C ALA A 136 -3.39 -1.19 1.12
N LEU A 137 -2.96 -1.43 2.35
CA LEU A 137 -2.71 -2.78 2.86
C LEU A 137 -3.98 -3.64 2.83
N LYS A 138 -5.11 -3.12 3.32
CA LYS A 138 -6.40 -3.83 3.31
C LYS A 138 -6.85 -4.18 1.90
N ASN A 139 -6.67 -3.27 0.94
CA ASN A 139 -7.01 -3.50 -0.46
C ASN A 139 -6.13 -4.60 -1.07
N LYS A 140 -4.85 -4.62 -0.74
CA LYS A 140 -3.90 -5.65 -1.18
C LYS A 140 -4.29 -7.03 -0.62
N GLU A 141 -4.61 -7.12 0.67
CA GLU A 141 -5.04 -8.36 1.31
C GLU A 141 -6.41 -8.84 0.78
N GLY A 142 -7.38 -7.94 0.60
CA GLY A 142 -8.70 -8.24 0.06
C GLY A 142 -8.66 -8.73 -1.40
N ASN A 143 -7.79 -8.18 -2.23
CA ASN A 143 -7.58 -8.65 -3.60
C ASN A 143 -6.85 -10.00 -3.62
N GLY A 144 -5.96 -10.28 -2.67
CA GLY A 144 -5.31 -11.57 -2.51
C GLY A 144 -6.32 -12.69 -2.20
N VAL A 145 -7.29 -12.42 -1.33
CA VAL A 145 -8.36 -13.38 -1.00
C VAL A 145 -9.25 -13.66 -2.22
N LYS A 146 -9.68 -12.64 -2.96
CA LYS A 146 -10.48 -12.80 -4.18
C LYS A 146 -9.75 -13.59 -5.28
N ALA A 147 -8.47 -13.32 -5.50
CA ALA A 147 -7.66 -14.05 -6.48
C ALA A 147 -7.46 -15.53 -6.08
N THR A 148 -7.43 -15.84 -4.79
CA THR A 148 -7.34 -17.22 -4.28
C THR A 148 -8.68 -17.94 -4.41
N GLU A 149 -9.82 -17.26 -4.18
CA GLU A 149 -11.16 -17.81 -4.36
C GLU A 149 -11.48 -18.07 -5.84
N GLU A 150 -11.14 -17.17 -6.77
CA GLU A 150 -11.30 -17.38 -8.21
C GLU A 150 -10.44 -18.56 -8.72
N LYS A 151 -9.23 -18.71 -8.21
CA LYS A 151 -8.36 -19.84 -8.56
C LYS A 151 -8.90 -21.17 -8.02
N ALA A 152 -9.45 -21.17 -6.80
CA ALA A 152 -10.07 -22.33 -6.20
C ALA A 152 -11.37 -22.75 -6.91
N LEU A 153 -12.17 -21.78 -7.39
CA LEU A 153 -13.38 -22.07 -8.17
C LEU A 153 -13.08 -22.62 -9.57
N SER A 154 -11.97 -22.25 -10.19
CA SER A 154 -11.57 -22.71 -11.52
C SER A 154 -11.03 -24.16 -11.54
N GLU A 155 -10.62 -24.70 -10.39
CA GLU A 155 -10.10 -26.07 -10.26
C GLU A 155 -11.17 -27.13 -9.93
N VAL A 156 -12.42 -26.74 -9.65
CA VAL A 156 -13.52 -27.67 -9.41
C VAL A 156 -14.10 -28.13 -10.73
N LYS A 157 -13.70 -29.34 -11.18
CA LYS A 157 -14.33 -30.01 -12.34
C LYS A 157 -15.80 -30.30 -12.06
N PRO A 158 -16.70 -30.16 -13.07
CA PRO A 158 -18.13 -30.37 -12.85
C PRO A 158 -18.42 -31.85 -12.54
N VAL A 159 -18.99 -32.10 -11.37
CA VAL A 159 -19.49 -33.41 -10.98
C VAL A 159 -20.72 -33.70 -11.81
N LYS A 160 -20.70 -34.86 -12.53
CA LYS A 160 -21.80 -35.36 -13.38
C LYS A 160 -23.10 -35.41 -12.58
N LYS A 161 -24.17 -34.83 -13.16
CA LYS A 161 -25.55 -34.90 -12.67
C LYS A 161 -25.99 -36.38 -12.58
N VAL A 162 -26.28 -36.84 -11.38
CA VAL A 162 -27.02 -38.08 -11.16
C VAL A 162 -28.50 -37.72 -11.20
N SER A 163 -29.23 -38.43 -12.09
CA SER A 163 -30.63 -38.22 -12.38
C SER A 163 -31.55 -38.49 -11.18
N ALA A 164 -32.38 -37.50 -10.85
CA ALA A 164 -33.42 -37.61 -9.81
C ALA A 164 -34.59 -38.45 -10.30
N LYS A 165 -34.85 -39.55 -9.61
CA LYS A 165 -36.03 -40.41 -9.79
C LYS A 165 -37.21 -39.79 -9.07
N LYS A 166 -38.32 -39.59 -9.82
CA LYS A 166 -39.63 -39.12 -9.36
C LYS A 166 -40.16 -39.94 -8.19
N VAL A 167 -40.60 -39.30 -7.11
CA VAL A 167 -41.53 -39.90 -6.15
C VAL A 167 -42.73 -38.96 -5.99
N ALA A 168 -43.91 -39.58 -6.11
CA ALA A 168 -45.21 -38.95 -6.28
C ALA A 168 -45.79 -38.29 -5.04
N ALA A 169 -46.65 -37.31 -5.30
CA ALA A 169 -47.40 -36.53 -4.35
C ALA A 169 -48.42 -37.34 -3.54
N LYS A 170 -48.59 -37.00 -2.24
CA LYS A 170 -49.80 -37.29 -1.47
C LYS A 170 -50.32 -36.02 -0.80
N LYS A 171 -51.57 -35.64 -1.17
CA LYS A 171 -52.33 -34.49 -0.67
C LYS A 171 -52.68 -34.69 0.83
N PRO A 172 -52.78 -33.64 1.64
CA PRO A 172 -53.39 -33.66 2.95
C PRO A 172 -54.88 -33.30 2.89
N THR A 173 -55.67 -34.07 3.60
CA THR A 173 -57.08 -33.87 3.91
C THR A 173 -57.31 -32.81 4.97
N LYS A 174 -58.31 -31.97 4.75
CA LYS A 174 -58.91 -31.00 5.69
C LYS A 174 -59.56 -31.71 6.87
N SER A 175 -59.43 -31.15 8.06
CA SER A 175 -60.50 -31.27 9.09
C SER A 175 -60.57 -29.96 9.88
N SER A 176 -61.77 -29.48 9.89
CA SER A 176 -62.34 -28.29 10.45
C SER A 176 -62.82 -28.52 11.91
N THR A 177 -63.14 -27.40 12.54
CA THR A 177 -64.13 -27.18 13.63
C THR A 177 -63.52 -27.09 15.03
N LYS A 178 -63.85 -26.16 15.86
CA LYS A 178 -64.95 -25.30 16.29
C LYS A 178 -64.58 -24.80 17.69
N LYS A 179 -64.61 -23.50 17.96
CA LYS A 179 -65.58 -22.70 18.70
C LYS A 179 -65.61 -22.90 20.23
N ALA A 180 -65.59 -21.74 20.91
CA ALA A 180 -66.15 -21.32 22.16
C ALA A 180 -65.22 -21.46 23.41
N ALA A 181 -65.06 -20.48 24.23
CA ALA A 181 -65.92 -19.45 24.82
C ALA A 181 -65.06 -18.24 25.22
#